data_f96cbc56427ae1b2e449207fe86beca9
#
_entry.id   f96cbc56427ae1b2e449207fe86beca9
#
_cell.length_a   1.000
_cell.length_b   1.000
_cell.length_c   1.000
_cell.angle_alpha   90.00
_cell.angle_beta   90.00
_cell.angle_gamma   90.00
#
_symmetry.space_group_name_H-M   'P 1'
#
loop_
_entity.id
_entity.type
_entity.pdbx_description
1 polymer ?
#
loop_
_entity_poly.entity_id
_entity_poly.type
_entity_poly.pdbx_seq_one_letter_code
_entity_poly.pdbx_strand_id
1 'polypeptide(L)'
;MAEPLTGALVSAAWLAEHLSDGDIRILDCTWHHPSTNLDGRNQYRGRHLPGSVHFDVDHIADPNSDLPHMLPDAADFAKKVGLLGIGDGDRVIVYDRLFGGSAAARVWWMFRVFGHDNVAMLDGGFNQWVAAKHPTEMSPVRPQPRTFTPNFRPELVRNFDQMKRVVGNGGEQIVDGRGPGKFDGSQADVFPFKKLGHIPGAVNVPWADLVDPQTGVLLDSKGLRARFEAAGVDLSKPIVATCASGMTSCMDALALYLLGRGDVAVYDGSWAEWERAEQAAVAA
;
A
#
# COMPACT_ATOMS: atom_id res chain seq x y z
N MET A 1 -9.60 -6.72 -26.70
CA MET A 1 -9.15 -6.61 -25.29
C MET A 1 -8.38 -5.32 -25.20
N ALA A 2 -8.62 -4.51 -24.16
CA ALA A 2 -7.81 -3.31 -23.93
C ALA A 2 -6.35 -3.70 -23.67
N GLU A 3 -5.41 -2.81 -23.96
CA GLU A 3 -4.01 -3.04 -23.64
C GLU A 3 -3.80 -2.99 -22.12
N PRO A 4 -3.01 -3.89 -21.54
CA PRO A 4 -2.70 -3.87 -20.12
C PRO A 4 -1.96 -2.57 -19.75
N LEU A 5 -2.00 -2.22 -18.46
CA LEU A 5 -1.21 -1.11 -17.92
C LEU A 5 0.28 -1.36 -18.15
N THR A 6 1.01 -0.34 -18.59
CA THR A 6 2.45 -0.45 -18.88
C THR A 6 3.34 -0.33 -17.65
N GLY A 7 2.76 -0.06 -16.47
CA GLY A 7 3.50 0.09 -15.21
C GLY A 7 2.58 0.23 -14.01
N ALA A 8 3.18 0.36 -12.83
CA ALA A 8 2.48 0.48 -11.55
C ALA A 8 2.00 1.91 -11.21
N LEU A 9 2.31 2.89 -12.06
CA LEU A 9 1.87 4.28 -11.90
C LEU A 9 1.19 4.78 -13.17
N VAL A 10 0.18 5.64 -12.98
CA VAL A 10 -0.43 6.43 -14.05
C VAL A 10 -0.49 7.90 -13.64
N SER A 11 -0.35 8.80 -14.60
CA SER A 11 -0.51 10.24 -14.36
C SER A 11 -1.99 10.65 -14.37
N ALA A 12 -2.28 11.82 -13.78
CA ALA A 12 -3.61 12.41 -13.85
C ALA A 12 -4.06 12.67 -15.31
N ALA A 13 -3.14 13.08 -16.18
CA ALA A 13 -3.43 13.29 -17.59
C ALA A 13 -3.82 11.98 -18.30
N TRP A 14 -3.03 10.93 -18.09
CA TRP A 14 -3.34 9.61 -18.66
C TRP A 14 -4.73 9.12 -18.21
N LEU A 15 -5.01 9.17 -16.90
CA LEU A 15 -6.30 8.73 -16.38
C LEU A 15 -7.47 9.56 -16.93
N ALA A 16 -7.28 10.88 -17.11
CA ALA A 16 -8.33 11.74 -17.68
C ALA A 16 -8.70 11.34 -19.11
N GLU A 17 -7.74 10.90 -19.92
CA GLU A 17 -7.95 10.40 -21.27
C GLU A 17 -8.66 9.03 -21.31
N HIS A 18 -8.55 8.23 -20.23
CA HIS A 18 -9.06 6.86 -20.15
C HIS A 18 -10.31 6.70 -19.25
N LEU A 19 -10.86 7.81 -18.71
CA LEU A 19 -12.03 7.74 -17.81
C LEU A 19 -13.25 7.03 -18.43
N SER A 20 -13.42 7.10 -19.75
CA SER A 20 -14.55 6.48 -20.47
C SER A 20 -14.30 5.03 -20.89
N ASP A 21 -13.11 4.49 -20.64
CA ASP A 21 -12.79 3.12 -21.01
C ASP A 21 -13.59 2.13 -20.16
N GLY A 22 -14.30 1.23 -20.82
CA GLY A 22 -15.25 0.32 -20.15
C GLY A 22 -14.62 -0.70 -19.19
N ASP A 23 -13.30 -0.84 -19.22
CA ASP A 23 -12.51 -1.75 -18.37
C ASP A 23 -11.72 -1.02 -17.27
N ILE A 24 -11.72 0.32 -17.22
CA ILE A 24 -11.11 1.08 -16.12
C ILE A 24 -12.01 1.00 -14.88
N ARG A 25 -11.39 0.67 -13.76
CA ARG A 25 -12.01 0.69 -12.42
C ARG A 25 -11.17 1.54 -11.50
N ILE A 26 -11.78 2.57 -10.92
CA ILE A 26 -11.09 3.55 -10.08
C ILE A 26 -11.51 3.34 -8.63
N LEU A 27 -10.54 3.21 -7.72
CA LEU A 27 -10.78 2.99 -6.30
C LEU A 27 -10.22 4.17 -5.48
N ASP A 28 -11.10 4.82 -4.71
CA ASP A 28 -10.69 5.75 -3.66
C ASP A 28 -10.35 4.93 -2.41
N CYS A 29 -9.07 4.83 -2.11
CA CYS A 29 -8.52 4.05 -1.01
C CYS A 29 -8.24 4.92 0.22
N THR A 30 -8.78 6.14 0.29
CA THR A 30 -8.50 7.08 1.36
C THR A 30 -8.82 6.48 2.72
N TRP A 31 -7.78 6.35 3.53
CA TRP A 31 -7.84 5.88 4.91
C TRP A 31 -7.15 6.86 5.84
N HIS A 32 -7.70 7.06 7.01
CA HIS A 32 -7.11 7.89 8.06
C HIS A 32 -7.04 7.13 9.36
N HIS A 33 -5.92 7.29 10.07
CA HIS A 33 -5.83 6.72 11.41
C HIS A 33 -6.94 7.31 12.30
N PRO A 34 -7.62 6.50 13.13
CA PRO A 34 -8.76 6.96 13.96
C PRO A 34 -8.46 8.17 14.84
N SER A 35 -7.20 8.36 15.28
CA SER A 35 -6.80 9.53 16.07
C SER A 35 -6.91 10.87 15.35
N THR A 36 -7.04 10.87 14.01
CA THR A 36 -7.18 12.10 13.22
C THR A 36 -8.59 12.67 13.23
N ASN A 37 -9.60 11.90 13.63
CA ASN A 37 -11.03 12.20 13.49
C ASN A 37 -11.46 12.49 12.04
N LEU A 38 -10.67 12.07 11.05
CA LEU A 38 -11.02 12.13 9.64
C LEU A 38 -11.61 10.79 9.19
N ASP A 39 -12.48 10.83 8.18
CA ASP A 39 -13.16 9.66 7.64
C ASP A 39 -13.04 9.68 6.11
N GLY A 40 -12.34 8.69 5.54
CA GLY A 40 -12.11 8.58 4.11
C GLY A 40 -13.40 8.39 3.32
N ARG A 41 -14.36 7.64 3.86
CA ARG A 41 -15.67 7.43 3.23
C ARG A 41 -16.48 8.73 3.16
N ASN A 42 -16.42 9.56 4.19
CA ASN A 42 -17.09 10.87 4.17
C ASN A 42 -16.41 11.83 3.18
N GLN A 43 -15.09 11.78 3.08
CA GLN A 43 -14.37 12.54 2.07
C GLN A 43 -14.72 12.08 0.65
N TYR A 44 -14.79 10.77 0.40
CA TYR A 44 -15.25 10.20 -0.86
C TYR A 44 -16.67 10.70 -1.20
N ARG A 45 -17.63 10.63 -0.26
CA ARG A 45 -18.99 11.12 -0.47
C ARG A 45 -19.06 12.61 -0.78
N GLY A 46 -18.17 13.38 -0.18
CA GLY A 46 -18.09 14.82 -0.41
C GLY A 46 -17.54 15.18 -1.79
N ARG A 47 -16.58 14.43 -2.29
CA ARG A 47 -15.94 14.70 -3.58
C ARG A 47 -14.98 13.57 -3.96
N HIS A 48 -15.07 13.02 -5.16
CA HIS A 48 -14.19 11.94 -5.62
C HIS A 48 -13.94 12.03 -7.13
N LEU A 49 -13.04 11.20 -7.67
CA LEU A 49 -12.80 11.09 -9.10
C LEU A 49 -14.03 10.46 -9.77
N PRO A 50 -14.39 10.92 -11.00
CA PRO A 50 -15.54 10.39 -11.72
C PRO A 50 -15.49 8.87 -11.86
N GLY A 51 -16.61 8.21 -11.55
CA GLY A 51 -16.74 6.75 -11.63
C GLY A 51 -16.00 5.96 -10.56
N SER A 52 -15.30 6.60 -9.61
CA SER A 52 -14.60 5.87 -8.57
C SER A 52 -15.52 5.26 -7.52
N VAL A 53 -15.09 4.17 -6.90
CA VAL A 53 -15.75 3.49 -5.78
C VAL A 53 -14.83 3.54 -4.57
N HIS A 54 -15.38 3.71 -3.37
CA HIS A 54 -14.57 3.71 -2.15
C HIS A 54 -14.16 2.28 -1.76
N PHE A 55 -12.84 2.08 -1.62
CA PHE A 55 -12.24 0.86 -1.09
C PHE A 55 -11.89 1.09 0.39
N ASP A 56 -12.67 0.49 1.26
CA ASP A 56 -12.47 0.57 2.70
C ASP A 56 -11.44 -0.48 3.13
N VAL A 57 -10.21 -0.03 3.43
CA VAL A 57 -9.09 -0.91 3.79
C VAL A 57 -9.37 -1.71 5.05
N ASP A 58 -10.05 -1.13 6.05
CA ASP A 58 -10.36 -1.80 7.31
C ASP A 58 -11.49 -2.84 7.13
N HIS A 59 -12.44 -2.58 6.24
CA HIS A 59 -13.47 -3.55 5.89
C HIS A 59 -12.94 -4.70 5.04
N ILE A 60 -11.97 -4.42 4.14
CA ILE A 60 -11.33 -5.42 3.27
C ILE A 60 -10.03 -5.91 3.93
N ALA A 61 -10.09 -6.22 5.20
CA ALA A 61 -9.04 -6.82 6.01
C ALA A 61 -9.55 -8.13 6.61
N ASP A 62 -8.65 -8.91 7.24
CA ASP A 62 -9.01 -10.11 7.99
C ASP A 62 -9.85 -9.74 9.21
N PRO A 63 -11.15 -10.14 9.27
CA PRO A 63 -12.02 -9.79 10.37
C PRO A 63 -11.69 -10.55 11.68
N ASN A 64 -10.82 -11.55 11.61
CA ASN A 64 -10.43 -12.37 12.76
C ASN A 64 -9.10 -11.92 13.38
N SER A 65 -8.43 -10.94 12.79
CA SER A 65 -7.16 -10.43 13.29
C SER A 65 -7.36 -9.21 14.20
N ASP A 66 -6.67 -9.21 15.35
CA ASP A 66 -6.56 -8.05 16.24
C ASP A 66 -5.47 -7.06 15.78
N LEU A 67 -4.73 -7.40 14.70
CA LEU A 67 -3.76 -6.52 14.09
C LEU A 67 -4.44 -5.67 13.01
N PRO A 68 -4.05 -4.39 12.86
CA PRO A 68 -4.65 -3.54 11.85
C PRO A 68 -4.28 -4.01 10.43
N HIS A 69 -5.23 -3.91 9.52
CA HIS A 69 -5.06 -4.06 8.05
C HIS A 69 -4.55 -5.41 7.56
N MET A 70 -4.54 -6.47 8.38
CA MET A 70 -4.07 -7.79 7.95
C MET A 70 -4.80 -8.25 6.69
N LEU A 71 -4.07 -8.92 5.78
CA LEU A 71 -4.66 -9.46 4.55
C LEU A 71 -5.82 -10.40 4.88
N PRO A 72 -6.97 -10.25 4.21
CA PRO A 72 -8.06 -11.23 4.30
C PRO A 72 -7.64 -12.53 3.58
N ASP A 73 -8.41 -13.59 3.76
CA ASP A 73 -8.25 -14.75 2.89
C ASP A 73 -8.64 -14.44 1.43
N ALA A 74 -8.17 -15.26 0.50
CA ALA A 74 -8.34 -15.02 -0.92
C ALA A 74 -9.81 -15.00 -1.36
N ALA A 75 -10.66 -15.83 -0.75
CA ALA A 75 -12.08 -15.90 -1.09
C ALA A 75 -12.85 -14.66 -0.60
N ASP A 76 -12.52 -14.17 0.61
CA ASP A 76 -13.11 -12.96 1.16
C ASP A 76 -12.66 -11.72 0.38
N PHE A 77 -11.37 -11.62 0.02
CA PHE A 77 -10.88 -10.56 -0.87
C PHE A 77 -11.64 -10.57 -2.20
N ALA A 78 -11.69 -11.72 -2.89
CA ALA A 78 -12.37 -11.87 -4.18
C ALA A 78 -13.84 -11.45 -4.12
N LYS A 79 -14.54 -11.90 -3.08
CA LYS A 79 -15.95 -11.53 -2.85
C LYS A 79 -16.11 -10.02 -2.67
N LYS A 80 -15.30 -9.42 -1.81
CA LYS A 80 -15.41 -7.99 -1.48
C LYS A 80 -15.07 -7.10 -2.68
N VAL A 81 -13.98 -7.38 -3.41
CA VAL A 81 -13.62 -6.60 -4.60
C VAL A 81 -14.59 -6.82 -5.76
N GLY A 82 -15.11 -8.05 -5.91
CA GLY A 82 -16.16 -8.35 -6.87
C GLY A 82 -17.43 -7.52 -6.63
N LEU A 83 -17.83 -7.31 -5.37
CA LEU A 83 -18.96 -6.42 -5.01
C LEU A 83 -18.66 -4.94 -5.31
N LEU A 84 -17.40 -4.53 -5.34
CA LEU A 84 -16.97 -3.20 -5.80
C LEU A 84 -16.93 -3.08 -7.34
N GLY A 85 -17.34 -4.13 -8.06
CA GLY A 85 -17.41 -4.13 -9.52
C GLY A 85 -16.07 -4.42 -10.19
N ILE A 86 -15.11 -5.03 -9.49
CA ILE A 86 -13.81 -5.41 -10.03
C ILE A 86 -13.86 -6.86 -10.53
N GLY A 87 -13.42 -7.10 -11.75
CA GLY A 87 -13.31 -8.43 -12.35
C GLY A 87 -11.93 -8.68 -12.99
N ASP A 88 -11.69 -9.93 -13.42
CA ASP A 88 -10.39 -10.40 -13.88
C ASP A 88 -9.78 -9.61 -15.05
N GLY A 89 -10.61 -9.02 -15.90
CA GLY A 89 -10.15 -8.28 -17.08
C GLY A 89 -10.02 -6.78 -16.90
N ASP A 90 -10.26 -6.26 -15.69
CA ASP A 90 -10.26 -4.81 -15.45
C ASP A 90 -8.84 -4.25 -15.25
N ARG A 91 -8.63 -3.00 -15.70
CA ARG A 91 -7.50 -2.14 -15.32
C ARG A 91 -7.90 -1.37 -14.07
N VAL A 92 -7.26 -1.69 -12.95
CA VAL A 92 -7.58 -1.08 -11.65
C VAL A 92 -6.68 0.10 -11.39
N ILE A 93 -7.26 1.27 -11.14
CA ILE A 93 -6.53 2.47 -10.74
C ILE A 93 -6.88 2.80 -9.29
N VAL A 94 -5.87 2.79 -8.43
CA VAL A 94 -6.03 3.09 -7.02
C VAL A 94 -5.50 4.49 -6.70
N TYR A 95 -6.20 5.24 -5.88
CA TYR A 95 -5.74 6.54 -5.38
C TYR A 95 -6.19 6.78 -3.95
N ASP A 96 -5.55 7.71 -3.29
CA ASP A 96 -6.03 8.26 -2.02
C ASP A 96 -5.79 9.78 -1.94
N ARG A 97 -6.04 10.36 -0.77
CA ARG A 97 -5.86 11.79 -0.47
C ARG A 97 -4.69 12.05 0.46
N LEU A 98 -4.04 10.99 0.89
CA LEU A 98 -2.88 11.09 1.74
C LEU A 98 -1.69 11.59 0.93
N PHE A 99 -0.84 12.36 1.56
CA PHE A 99 0.43 12.74 0.96
C PHE A 99 1.23 11.48 0.62
N GLY A 100 1.63 11.32 -0.63
CA GLY A 100 2.40 10.19 -1.12
C GLY A 100 1.60 8.92 -1.42
N GLY A 101 0.32 8.80 -1.02
CA GLY A 101 -0.51 7.69 -1.50
C GLY A 101 -0.35 6.36 -0.75
N SER A 102 -0.07 6.37 0.55
CA SER A 102 0.26 5.14 1.29
C SER A 102 -0.86 4.11 1.36
N ALA A 103 -2.12 4.54 1.45
CA ALA A 103 -3.26 3.63 1.44
C ALA A 103 -3.53 3.08 0.03
N ALA A 104 -3.33 3.90 -1.02
CA ALA A 104 -3.40 3.44 -2.40
C ALA A 104 -2.30 2.41 -2.71
N ALA A 105 -1.07 2.63 -2.24
CA ALA A 105 0.03 1.66 -2.38
C ALA A 105 -0.28 0.33 -1.66
N ARG A 106 -0.94 0.38 -0.49
CA ARG A 106 -1.42 -0.83 0.20
C ARG A 106 -2.40 -1.60 -0.68
N VAL A 107 -3.38 -0.94 -1.25
CA VAL A 107 -4.39 -1.59 -2.10
C VAL A 107 -3.77 -2.11 -3.41
N TRP A 108 -2.84 -1.36 -4.03
CA TRP A 108 -2.05 -1.83 -5.16
C TRP A 108 -1.32 -3.15 -4.84
N TRP A 109 -0.64 -3.22 -3.69
CA TRP A 109 0.04 -4.42 -3.24
C TRP A 109 -0.94 -5.59 -2.98
N MET A 110 -2.10 -5.35 -2.36
CA MET A 110 -3.14 -6.36 -2.14
C MET A 110 -3.60 -7.01 -3.45
N PHE A 111 -3.88 -6.21 -4.50
CA PHE A 111 -4.25 -6.75 -5.80
C PHE A 111 -3.15 -7.65 -6.38
N ARG A 112 -1.88 -7.26 -6.26
CA ARG A 112 -0.76 -8.08 -6.72
C ARG A 112 -0.62 -9.37 -5.92
N VAL A 113 -0.77 -9.30 -4.61
CA VAL A 113 -0.76 -10.49 -3.74
C VAL A 113 -1.84 -11.49 -4.13
N PHE A 114 -3.00 -11.00 -4.55
CA PHE A 114 -4.10 -11.85 -5.02
C PHE A 114 -4.07 -12.10 -6.53
N GLY A 115 -2.94 -11.84 -7.18
CA GLY A 115 -2.66 -12.27 -8.56
C GLY A 115 -3.13 -11.33 -9.66
N HIS A 116 -3.56 -10.11 -9.34
CA HIS A 116 -4.01 -9.13 -10.31
C HIS A 116 -2.94 -8.06 -10.55
N ASP A 117 -2.14 -8.22 -11.61
CA ASP A 117 -1.05 -7.28 -11.94
C ASP A 117 -1.52 -6.05 -12.73
N ASN A 118 -2.74 -6.10 -13.28
CA ASN A 118 -3.30 -4.98 -14.06
C ASN A 118 -3.84 -3.88 -13.13
N VAL A 119 -2.99 -3.44 -12.19
CA VAL A 119 -3.28 -2.42 -11.18
C VAL A 119 -2.18 -1.37 -11.15
N ALA A 120 -2.56 -0.09 -11.12
CA ALA A 120 -1.63 1.03 -10.99
C ALA A 120 -2.15 2.07 -9.98
N MET A 121 -1.22 2.77 -9.35
CA MET A 121 -1.53 3.92 -8.49
C MET A 121 -1.55 5.20 -9.33
N LEU A 122 -2.54 6.06 -9.07
CA LEU A 122 -2.57 7.43 -9.57
C LEU A 122 -1.50 8.25 -8.84
N ASP A 123 -0.44 8.62 -9.55
CA ASP A 123 0.70 9.33 -8.97
C ASP A 123 0.31 10.72 -8.45
N GLY A 124 0.62 10.99 -7.18
CA GLY A 124 0.18 12.17 -6.45
C GLY A 124 -1.33 12.21 -6.11
N GLY A 125 -2.07 11.14 -6.42
CA GLY A 125 -3.43 10.86 -5.97
C GLY A 125 -4.45 11.96 -6.29
N PHE A 126 -5.43 12.10 -5.38
CA PHE A 126 -6.49 13.10 -5.51
C PHE A 126 -5.96 14.53 -5.62
N ASN A 127 -4.87 14.84 -4.93
CA ASN A 127 -4.34 16.20 -4.88
C ASN A 127 -3.81 16.63 -6.25
N GLN A 128 -3.06 15.75 -6.96
CA GLN A 128 -2.57 16.04 -8.30
C GLN A 128 -3.71 16.08 -9.33
N TRP A 129 -4.72 15.23 -9.19
CA TRP A 129 -5.92 15.27 -10.03
C TRP A 129 -6.61 16.63 -9.97
N VAL A 130 -6.82 17.16 -8.76
CA VAL A 130 -7.45 18.47 -8.55
C VAL A 130 -6.54 19.62 -8.97
N ALA A 131 -5.23 19.54 -8.70
CA ALA A 131 -4.26 20.54 -9.14
C ALA A 131 -4.23 20.69 -10.66
N ALA A 132 -4.38 19.58 -11.39
CA ALA A 132 -4.51 19.57 -12.85
C ALA A 132 -5.91 20.01 -13.35
N LYS A 133 -6.82 20.40 -12.45
CA LYS A 133 -8.19 20.87 -12.74
C LYS A 133 -9.06 19.83 -13.47
N HIS A 134 -8.81 18.54 -13.25
CA HIS A 134 -9.66 17.49 -13.77
C HIS A 134 -11.00 17.43 -13.02
N PRO A 135 -12.07 16.89 -13.65
CA PRO A 135 -13.41 16.84 -13.07
C PRO A 135 -13.46 15.96 -11.81
N THR A 136 -14.37 16.30 -10.92
CA THR A 136 -14.71 15.49 -9.75
C THR A 136 -16.22 15.44 -9.60
N GLU A 137 -16.71 14.43 -8.89
CA GLU A 137 -18.14 14.27 -8.65
C GLU A 137 -18.47 13.95 -7.19
N MET A 138 -19.74 14.05 -6.85
CA MET A 138 -20.31 13.72 -5.54
C MET A 138 -21.38 12.62 -5.67
N SER A 139 -21.64 12.17 -6.88
CA SER A 139 -22.68 11.19 -7.18
C SER A 139 -22.24 9.81 -6.69
N PRO A 140 -23.05 9.12 -5.87
CA PRO A 140 -22.68 7.79 -5.42
C PRO A 140 -22.65 6.82 -6.59
N VAL A 141 -21.50 6.16 -6.77
CA VAL A 141 -21.34 5.09 -7.76
C VAL A 141 -21.97 3.81 -7.20
N ARG A 142 -22.77 3.14 -8.01
CA ARG A 142 -23.36 1.82 -7.71
C ARG A 142 -22.73 0.78 -8.64
N PRO A 143 -21.63 0.14 -8.23
CA PRO A 143 -20.97 -0.84 -9.07
C PRO A 143 -21.88 -2.05 -9.32
N GLN A 144 -21.80 -2.62 -10.51
CA GLN A 144 -22.39 -3.94 -10.78
C GLN A 144 -21.39 -5.00 -10.33
N PRO A 145 -21.80 -5.97 -9.51
CA PRO A 145 -20.92 -7.03 -9.07
C PRO A 145 -20.27 -7.79 -10.23
N ARG A 146 -19.00 -8.14 -10.10
CA ARG A 146 -18.22 -8.88 -11.08
C ARG A 146 -17.51 -10.07 -10.41
N THR A 147 -17.00 -10.97 -11.22
CA THR A 147 -16.20 -12.09 -10.74
C THR A 147 -14.74 -11.70 -10.73
N PHE A 148 -14.10 -11.84 -9.57
CA PHE A 148 -12.66 -11.74 -9.38
C PHE A 148 -12.12 -13.12 -8.98
N THR A 149 -11.15 -13.62 -9.73
CA THR A 149 -10.52 -14.93 -9.52
C THR A 149 -9.15 -14.74 -8.85
N PRO A 150 -9.03 -14.99 -7.54
CA PRO A 150 -7.77 -14.73 -6.85
C PRO A 150 -6.73 -15.81 -7.15
N ASN A 151 -5.48 -15.39 -7.30
CA ASN A 151 -4.31 -16.27 -7.39
C ASN A 151 -3.28 -15.79 -6.36
N PHE A 152 -3.39 -16.32 -5.14
CA PHE A 152 -2.57 -15.86 -4.01
C PHE A 152 -1.08 -16.13 -4.23
N ARG A 153 -0.26 -15.10 -4.01
CA ARG A 153 1.21 -15.09 -4.16
C ARG A 153 1.91 -14.99 -2.81
N PRO A 154 2.15 -16.12 -2.14
CA PRO A 154 2.77 -16.12 -0.80
C PRO A 154 4.18 -15.54 -0.79
N GLU A 155 4.89 -15.52 -1.92
CA GLU A 155 6.21 -14.94 -2.07
C GLU A 155 6.25 -13.43 -1.81
N LEU A 156 5.13 -12.72 -2.01
CA LEU A 156 4.99 -11.29 -1.76
C LEU A 156 4.62 -10.93 -0.31
N VAL A 157 4.48 -11.93 0.55
CA VAL A 157 4.05 -11.76 1.95
C VAL A 157 5.05 -12.42 2.88
N ARG A 158 5.31 -11.81 4.04
CA ARG A 158 6.00 -12.47 5.16
C ARG A 158 5.11 -12.46 6.39
N ASN A 159 5.04 -13.60 7.07
CA ASN A 159 4.44 -13.73 8.39
C ASN A 159 5.50 -13.64 9.49
N PHE A 160 5.07 -13.64 10.75
CA PHE A 160 5.96 -13.52 11.90
C PHE A 160 7.06 -14.60 11.95
N ASP A 161 6.71 -15.88 11.69
CA ASP A 161 7.69 -16.97 11.73
C ASP A 161 8.74 -16.88 10.62
N GLN A 162 8.34 -16.39 9.45
CA GLN A 162 9.27 -16.07 8.36
C GLN A 162 10.19 -14.92 8.76
N MET A 163 9.66 -13.85 9.37
CA MET A 163 10.47 -12.72 9.83
C MET A 163 11.45 -13.10 10.94
N LYS A 164 11.08 -13.96 11.88
CA LYS A 164 12.04 -14.51 12.86
C LYS A 164 13.23 -15.20 12.18
N ARG A 165 12.97 -15.95 11.10
CA ARG A 165 14.05 -16.60 10.35
C ARG A 165 14.91 -15.58 9.61
N VAL A 166 14.31 -14.53 9.01
CA VAL A 166 15.05 -13.44 8.35
C VAL A 166 16.00 -12.77 9.34
N VAL A 167 15.50 -12.40 10.52
CA VAL A 167 16.32 -11.79 11.57
C VAL A 167 17.44 -12.73 12.06
N GLY A 168 17.16 -14.03 12.21
CA GLY A 168 18.13 -15.00 12.70
C GLY A 168 19.21 -15.39 11.68
N ASN A 169 18.87 -15.46 10.40
CA ASN A 169 19.74 -16.04 9.36
C ASN A 169 20.25 -15.02 8.33
N GLY A 170 19.70 -13.78 8.30
CA GLY A 170 20.16 -12.74 7.38
C GLY A 170 19.87 -13.01 5.90
N GLY A 171 18.83 -13.81 5.58
CA GLY A 171 18.53 -14.19 4.20
C GLY A 171 17.94 -13.07 3.34
N GLU A 172 17.31 -12.09 3.95
CA GLU A 172 16.69 -10.93 3.29
C GLU A 172 17.07 -9.64 4.03
N GLN A 173 17.14 -8.53 3.32
CA GLN A 173 17.30 -7.22 3.91
C GLN A 173 15.94 -6.72 4.39
N ILE A 174 15.88 -6.15 5.59
CA ILE A 174 14.65 -5.60 6.15
C ILE A 174 14.67 -4.09 5.95
N VAL A 175 13.69 -3.55 5.23
CA VAL A 175 13.52 -2.12 4.99
C VAL A 175 12.33 -1.62 5.79
N ASP A 176 12.54 -0.67 6.70
CA ASP A 176 11.49 -0.06 7.52
C ASP A 176 11.12 1.32 6.97
N GLY A 177 9.89 1.45 6.46
CA GLY A 177 9.35 2.66 5.85
C GLY A 177 8.89 3.74 6.84
N ARG A 178 8.99 3.55 8.15
CA ARG A 178 8.57 4.55 9.14
C ARG A 178 9.52 5.76 9.16
N GLY A 179 9.01 6.89 9.68
CA GLY A 179 9.87 8.06 9.92
C GLY A 179 11.00 7.76 10.90
N PRO A 180 12.18 8.47 10.80
CA PRO A 180 13.38 8.16 11.58
C PRO A 180 13.13 8.09 13.08
N GLY A 181 12.38 9.04 13.65
CA GLY A 181 12.12 9.06 15.10
C GLY A 181 11.28 7.87 15.58
N LYS A 182 10.39 7.32 14.73
CA LYS A 182 9.65 6.09 15.04
C LYS A 182 10.52 4.85 14.91
N PHE A 183 11.45 4.86 13.96
CA PHE A 183 12.40 3.80 13.74
C PHE A 183 13.42 3.68 14.87
N ASP A 184 14.05 4.79 15.30
CA ASP A 184 15.04 4.80 16.37
C ASP A 184 14.43 4.79 17.79
N GLY A 185 13.10 4.95 17.89
CA GLY A 185 12.38 4.96 19.17
C GLY A 185 12.37 6.29 19.90
N SER A 186 12.89 7.37 19.31
CA SER A 186 12.85 8.72 19.90
C SER A 186 11.48 9.38 19.81
N GLN A 187 10.59 8.89 18.95
CA GLN A 187 9.24 9.35 18.75
C GLN A 187 8.22 8.19 18.89
N ALA A 188 7.16 8.41 19.65
CA ALA A 188 6.03 7.47 19.71
C ALA A 188 5.30 7.37 18.39
N ASP A 189 4.74 6.19 18.11
CA ASP A 189 3.88 5.98 16.95
C ASP A 189 2.44 6.47 17.25
N VAL A 190 1.63 6.60 16.19
CA VAL A 190 0.18 6.83 16.32
C VAL A 190 -0.52 5.61 16.93
N PHE A 191 0.03 4.42 16.72
CA PHE A 191 -0.39 3.21 17.41
C PHE A 191 0.20 3.16 18.83
N PRO A 192 -0.55 2.66 19.83
CA PRO A 192 -0.12 2.64 21.24
C PRO A 192 0.84 1.47 21.52
N PHE A 193 1.97 1.42 20.82
CA PHE A 193 3.00 0.41 21.04
C PHE A 193 3.65 0.56 22.42
N LYS A 194 3.91 -0.55 23.09
CA LYS A 194 4.57 -0.57 24.39
C LYS A 194 6.09 -0.53 24.27
N LYS A 195 6.63 -1.07 23.17
CA LYS A 195 8.05 -0.96 22.83
C LYS A 195 8.24 0.03 21.70
N LEU A 196 9.31 0.80 21.76
CA LEU A 196 9.77 1.69 20.70
C LEU A 196 11.00 1.09 20.03
N GLY A 197 11.31 1.54 18.82
CA GLY A 197 12.44 1.03 18.04
C GLY A 197 12.01 0.27 16.80
N HIS A 198 12.82 -0.68 16.34
CA HIS A 198 12.62 -1.38 15.07
C HIS A 198 12.98 -2.87 15.14
N ILE A 199 12.65 -3.63 14.12
CA ILE A 199 13.00 -5.04 13.97
C ILE A 199 14.52 -5.16 13.84
N PRO A 200 15.20 -6.04 14.61
CA PRO A 200 16.65 -6.17 14.56
C PRO A 200 17.17 -6.40 13.13
N GLY A 201 18.19 -5.63 12.74
CA GLY A 201 18.80 -5.70 11.41
C GLY A 201 18.05 -4.91 10.30
N ALA A 202 16.95 -4.26 10.63
CA ALA A 202 16.25 -3.39 9.68
C ALA A 202 17.08 -2.11 9.40
N VAL A 203 17.00 -1.62 8.17
CA VAL A 203 17.47 -0.30 7.75
C VAL A 203 16.29 0.61 7.50
N ASN A 204 16.45 1.90 7.79
CA ASN A 204 15.36 2.86 7.63
C ASN A 204 15.39 3.54 6.27
N VAL A 205 14.32 3.38 5.50
CA VAL A 205 14.06 4.16 4.29
C VAL A 205 12.68 4.79 4.45
N PRO A 206 12.58 6.00 5.01
CA PRO A 206 11.29 6.61 5.26
C PRO A 206 10.48 6.77 3.98
N TRP A 207 9.27 6.22 3.94
CA TRP A 207 8.40 6.32 2.76
C TRP A 207 8.21 7.77 2.26
N ALA A 208 8.23 8.73 3.18
CA ALA A 208 8.10 10.16 2.85
C ALA A 208 9.28 10.70 2.03
N ASP A 209 10.45 10.05 2.10
CA ASP A 209 11.62 10.42 1.31
C ASP A 209 11.59 9.86 -0.12
N LEU A 210 10.61 9.00 -0.44
CA LEU A 210 10.41 8.42 -1.76
C LEU A 210 9.53 9.29 -2.67
N VAL A 211 9.01 10.40 -2.16
CA VAL A 211 8.12 11.32 -2.87
C VAL A 211 8.66 12.75 -2.86
N ASP A 212 8.27 13.52 -3.84
CA ASP A 212 8.53 14.96 -3.87
C ASP A 212 7.74 15.64 -2.74
N PRO A 213 8.40 16.41 -1.85
CA PRO A 213 7.76 16.97 -0.65
C PRO A 213 6.72 18.06 -0.94
N GLN A 214 6.64 18.58 -2.15
CA GLN A 214 5.66 19.61 -2.53
C GLN A 214 4.43 19.02 -3.20
N THR A 215 4.62 17.96 -4.00
CA THR A 215 3.59 17.40 -4.85
C THR A 215 3.05 16.06 -4.37
N GLY A 216 3.82 15.32 -3.59
CA GLY A 216 3.50 13.94 -3.19
C GLY A 216 3.65 12.92 -4.33
N VAL A 217 4.18 13.32 -5.47
CA VAL A 217 4.51 12.45 -6.61
C VAL A 217 5.75 11.64 -6.28
N LEU A 218 5.79 10.37 -6.67
CA LEU A 218 6.98 9.55 -6.47
C LEU A 218 8.18 10.14 -7.22
N LEU A 219 9.36 10.00 -6.61
CA LEU A 219 10.61 10.34 -7.26
C LEU A 219 10.83 9.48 -8.51
N ASP A 220 11.61 9.98 -9.46
CA ASP A 220 12.03 9.19 -10.61
C ASP A 220 12.93 8.01 -10.18
N SER A 221 13.15 7.06 -11.09
CA SER A 221 13.95 5.87 -10.80
C SER A 221 15.36 6.18 -10.27
N LYS A 222 15.96 7.29 -10.67
CA LYS A 222 17.27 7.73 -10.17
C LYS A 222 17.17 8.20 -8.72
N GLY A 223 16.17 9.01 -8.41
CA GLY A 223 15.89 9.50 -7.05
C GLY A 223 15.55 8.35 -6.10
N LEU A 224 14.63 7.45 -6.52
CA LEU A 224 14.28 6.27 -5.72
C LEU A 224 15.51 5.42 -5.42
N ARG A 225 16.30 5.05 -6.44
CA ARG A 225 17.53 4.28 -6.27
C ARG A 225 18.48 4.92 -5.27
N ALA A 226 18.70 6.22 -5.40
CA ALA A 226 19.60 6.96 -4.51
C ALA A 226 19.15 6.89 -3.03
N ARG A 227 17.85 6.87 -2.73
CA ARG A 227 17.32 6.74 -1.36
C ARG A 227 17.63 5.37 -0.76
N PHE A 228 17.38 4.29 -1.49
CA PHE A 228 17.70 2.95 -1.00
C PHE A 228 19.19 2.71 -0.84
N GLU A 229 20.01 3.10 -1.82
CA GLU A 229 21.46 2.96 -1.77
C GLU A 229 22.09 3.79 -0.63
N ALA A 230 21.59 5.01 -0.39
CA ALA A 230 22.07 5.85 0.72
C ALA A 230 21.77 5.23 2.09
N ALA A 231 20.70 4.45 2.22
CA ALA A 231 20.38 3.68 3.42
C ALA A 231 21.18 2.36 3.53
N GLY A 232 22.02 2.04 2.54
CA GLY A 232 22.81 0.81 2.51
C GLY A 232 22.05 -0.41 1.98
N VAL A 233 20.92 -0.22 1.33
CA VAL A 233 20.15 -1.31 0.70
C VAL A 233 20.85 -1.76 -0.58
N ASP A 234 21.20 -3.03 -0.65
CA ASP A 234 21.73 -3.69 -1.85
C ASP A 234 20.54 -4.18 -2.71
N LEU A 235 20.27 -3.48 -3.80
CA LEU A 235 19.14 -3.79 -4.68
C LEU A 235 19.28 -5.13 -5.43
N SER A 236 20.40 -5.83 -5.33
CA SER A 236 20.58 -7.17 -5.91
C SER A 236 20.11 -8.30 -5.00
N LYS A 237 19.92 -8.04 -3.70
CA LYS A 237 19.55 -9.03 -2.70
C LYS A 237 18.05 -9.07 -2.46
N PRO A 238 17.50 -10.15 -1.90
CA PRO A 238 16.12 -10.21 -1.44
C PRO A 238 15.82 -9.13 -0.40
N ILE A 239 14.62 -8.55 -0.47
CA ILE A 239 14.18 -7.46 0.39
C ILE A 239 12.79 -7.78 0.94
N VAL A 240 12.59 -7.51 2.23
CA VAL A 240 11.28 -7.47 2.87
C VAL A 240 11.03 -6.06 3.44
N ALA A 241 9.91 -5.47 3.07
CA ALA A 241 9.49 -4.17 3.59
C ALA A 241 8.62 -4.33 4.84
N THR A 242 8.78 -3.43 5.80
CA THR A 242 8.00 -3.38 7.05
C THR A 242 7.68 -1.93 7.43
N CYS A 243 6.70 -1.73 8.29
CA CYS A 243 6.41 -0.41 8.87
C CYS A 243 5.75 -0.55 10.25
N ALA A 244 4.73 0.26 10.55
CA ALA A 244 3.94 0.13 11.77
C ALA A 244 2.90 -1.01 11.68
N SER A 245 2.13 -1.08 10.57
CA SER A 245 0.95 -1.94 10.40
C SER A 245 0.76 -2.46 8.97
N GLY A 246 1.83 -2.56 8.18
CA GLY A 246 1.75 -3.06 6.80
C GLY A 246 1.20 -2.07 5.76
N MET A 247 0.95 -0.82 6.15
CA MET A 247 0.41 0.21 5.25
C MET A 247 1.51 0.94 4.46
N THR A 248 2.38 1.67 5.15
CA THR A 248 3.39 2.53 4.52
C THR A 248 4.54 1.74 3.90
N SER A 249 4.83 0.52 4.36
CA SER A 249 5.79 -0.39 3.73
C SER A 249 5.43 -0.78 2.29
N CYS A 250 4.15 -0.65 1.92
CA CYS A 250 3.74 -0.84 0.53
C CYS A 250 4.23 0.27 -0.40
N MET A 251 4.56 1.46 0.13
CA MET A 251 5.26 2.50 -0.64
C MET A 251 6.69 2.08 -0.98
N ASP A 252 7.41 1.47 -0.03
CA ASP A 252 8.75 0.93 -0.29
C ASP A 252 8.68 -0.21 -1.32
N ALA A 253 7.69 -1.11 -1.18
CA ALA A 253 7.48 -2.19 -2.13
C ALA A 253 7.14 -1.67 -3.55
N LEU A 254 6.31 -0.62 -3.66
CA LEU A 254 5.98 0.03 -4.93
C LEU A 254 7.22 0.72 -5.54
N ALA A 255 7.98 1.46 -4.74
CA ALA A 255 9.20 2.14 -5.20
C ALA A 255 10.24 1.13 -5.70
N LEU A 256 10.42 0.02 -4.99
CA LEU A 256 11.30 -1.07 -5.40
C LEU A 256 10.78 -1.78 -6.66
N TYR A 257 9.46 -1.95 -6.80
CA TYR A 257 8.86 -2.47 -8.02
C TYR A 257 9.18 -1.59 -9.23
N LEU A 258 9.12 -0.27 -9.10
CA LEU A 258 9.48 0.68 -10.15
C LEU A 258 10.98 0.62 -10.52
N LEU A 259 11.81 0.12 -9.62
CA LEU A 259 13.23 -0.17 -9.85
C LEU A 259 13.49 -1.57 -10.43
N GLY A 260 12.43 -2.30 -10.82
CA GLY A 260 12.50 -3.64 -11.40
C GLY A 260 12.52 -4.78 -10.37
N ARG A 261 12.26 -4.50 -9.09
CA ARG A 261 12.21 -5.50 -8.01
C ARG A 261 10.76 -5.87 -7.71
N GLY A 262 10.17 -6.68 -8.60
CA GLY A 262 8.80 -7.17 -8.44
C GLY A 262 8.63 -8.27 -7.39
N ASP A 263 9.71 -8.73 -6.80
CA ASP A 263 9.83 -9.82 -5.83
C ASP A 263 9.86 -9.36 -4.36
N VAL A 264 9.75 -8.06 -4.10
CA VAL A 264 9.78 -7.52 -2.74
C VAL A 264 8.56 -7.97 -1.95
N ALA A 265 8.81 -8.62 -0.82
CA ALA A 265 7.77 -9.02 0.11
C ALA A 265 7.45 -7.90 1.12
N VAL A 266 6.22 -7.91 1.64
CA VAL A 266 5.84 -7.07 2.79
C VAL A 266 5.60 -7.97 4.00
N TYR A 267 6.17 -7.60 5.13
CA TYR A 267 5.81 -8.17 6.42
C TYR A 267 4.49 -7.54 6.87
N ASP A 268 3.39 -8.28 6.67
CA ASP A 268 2.04 -7.75 6.82
C ASP A 268 1.75 -7.29 8.25
N GLY A 269 2.08 -8.10 9.27
CA GLY A 269 1.90 -7.75 10.68
C GLY A 269 2.81 -6.62 11.18
N SER A 270 3.94 -6.39 10.50
CA SER A 270 4.86 -5.27 10.74
C SER A 270 5.29 -5.13 12.20
N TRP A 271 5.64 -3.90 12.63
CA TRP A 271 6.03 -3.63 14.01
C TRP A 271 4.92 -3.97 15.02
N ALA A 272 3.66 -3.82 14.64
CA ALA A 272 2.53 -4.13 15.52
C ALA A 272 2.51 -5.60 15.97
N GLU A 273 2.82 -6.53 15.07
CA GLU A 273 2.93 -7.95 15.39
C GLU A 273 4.25 -8.28 16.10
N TRP A 274 5.36 -7.74 15.58
CA TRP A 274 6.68 -7.98 16.13
C TRP A 274 6.80 -7.58 17.60
N GLU A 275 6.36 -6.39 17.95
CA GLU A 275 6.39 -5.82 19.29
C GLU A 275 5.56 -6.64 20.28
N ARG A 276 4.35 -7.09 19.87
CA ARG A 276 3.47 -7.95 20.71
C ARG A 276 4.11 -9.30 20.99
N ALA A 277 4.70 -9.93 19.98
CA ALA A 277 5.32 -11.26 20.13
C ALA A 277 6.56 -11.21 21.01
N GLU A 278 7.37 -10.16 20.94
CA GLU A 278 8.52 -9.98 21.84
C GLU A 278 8.09 -9.72 23.29
N GLN A 279 6.95 -9.06 23.52
CA GLN A 279 6.41 -8.91 24.89
C GLN A 279 5.99 -10.26 25.48
N ALA A 280 5.32 -11.11 24.70
CA ALA A 280 4.92 -12.46 25.14
C ALA A 280 6.12 -13.32 25.50
N ALA A 281 7.23 -13.22 24.77
CA ALA A 281 8.47 -13.95 25.05
C ALA A 281 9.18 -13.51 26.34
N VAL A 282 9.03 -12.24 26.75
CA VAL A 282 9.60 -11.72 28.01
C VAL A 282 8.73 -12.05 29.23
N ALA A 283 7.44 -12.30 29.03
CA ALA A 283 6.48 -12.63 30.08
C ALA A 283 6.39 -14.14 30.39
N ALA A 284 7.01 -14.98 29.58
CA ALA A 284 7.05 -16.46 29.72
C ALA A 284 8.37 -16.91 30.34
#